data_8b2710d01b5bf1ced755ac9e6ded3c79
#
_entry.id   8b2710d01b5bf1ced755ac9e6ded3c79
#
_cell.length_a   1.000
_cell.length_b   1.000
_cell.length_c   1.000
_cell.angle_alpha   90.00
_cell.angle_beta   90.00
_cell.angle_gamma   90.00
#
_symmetry.space_group_name_H-M   'P 1'
#
loop_
_entity.id
_entity.type
_entity.pdbx_description
1 polymer ?
#
loop_
_entity_poly.entity_id
_entity_poly.type
_entity_poly.pdbx_seq_one_letter_code
_entity_poly.pdbx_strand_id
1 'polypeptide(L)'
;PAIDQLEDLVGLALVSGWRAAGWTPVHGAAVTRGGTCLLLCAMSGGGKSTLTAALVRDGWQTLGDDKLLLRVGPGGLPEVAALLHSFNLHPKTREWFPEVGDLELQPRYSAWTVKRKVYADDVWPGRTAQRARPTHIIRVRRDLERVPIRIAPLSAEEMFRTLIGQIAIPKDSQVAAAAMRTASRAVRSGLRGLDVVIGEDAYQDPATLAALTAAL
;
A
#
# COMPACT_ATOMS: atom_id res chain seq x y z
N PRO A 1 -2.36 -0.78 27.43
CA PRO A 1 -2.61 -0.42 26.04
C PRO A 1 -2.17 -1.57 25.15
N ALA A 2 -3.00 -1.92 24.15
CA ALA A 2 -2.62 -2.92 23.16
C ALA A 2 -1.36 -2.41 22.40
N ILE A 3 -0.49 -3.29 21.97
CA ILE A 3 0.74 -2.95 21.21
C ILE A 3 0.43 -2.02 20.04
N ASP A 4 -0.73 -2.20 19.41
CA ASP A 4 -1.23 -1.38 18.30
C ASP A 4 -1.46 0.09 18.66
N GLN A 5 -1.95 0.36 19.86
CA GLN A 5 -2.15 1.73 20.35
C GLN A 5 -0.81 2.43 20.60
N LEU A 6 0.21 1.67 21.02
CA LEU A 6 1.57 2.20 21.20
C LEU A 6 2.21 2.55 19.86
N GLU A 7 2.08 1.68 18.83
CA GLU A 7 2.57 1.95 17.47
C GLU A 7 1.90 3.20 16.86
N ASP A 8 0.60 3.36 17.05
CA ASP A 8 -0.12 4.54 16.57
C ASP A 8 0.30 5.81 17.29
N LEU A 9 0.53 5.74 18.59
CA LEU A 9 1.01 6.86 19.42
C LEU A 9 2.43 7.26 19.03
N VAL A 10 3.33 6.30 18.88
CA VAL A 10 4.70 6.54 18.39
C VAL A 10 4.68 7.10 16.97
N GLY A 11 3.86 6.54 16.08
CA GLY A 11 3.68 7.04 14.72
C GLY A 11 3.20 8.49 14.70
N LEU A 12 2.22 8.83 15.54
CA LEU A 12 1.73 10.21 15.68
C LEU A 12 2.81 11.16 16.20
N ALA A 13 3.57 10.75 17.20
CA ALA A 13 4.68 11.55 17.74
C ALA A 13 5.79 11.80 16.70
N LEU A 14 6.07 10.82 15.82
CA LEU A 14 7.10 10.93 14.79
C LEU A 14 6.66 11.70 13.54
N VAL A 15 5.35 11.88 13.33
CA VAL A 15 4.81 12.54 12.11
C VAL A 15 5.44 13.92 11.86
N SER A 16 5.63 14.72 12.91
CA SER A 16 6.23 16.04 12.76
C SER A 16 7.70 15.96 12.31
N GLY A 17 8.47 15.01 12.85
CA GLY A 17 9.85 14.75 12.44
C GLY A 17 9.95 14.27 10.98
N TRP A 18 9.09 13.36 10.57
CA TRP A 18 9.03 12.91 9.16
C TRP A 18 8.72 14.05 8.20
N ARG A 19 7.74 14.90 8.55
CA ARG A 19 7.38 16.07 7.75
C ARG A 19 8.52 17.08 7.67
N ALA A 20 9.21 17.33 8.76
CA ALA A 20 10.40 18.19 8.77
C ALA A 20 11.53 17.63 7.87
N ALA A 21 11.64 16.30 7.78
CA ALA A 21 12.55 15.60 6.88
C ALA A 21 12.02 15.48 5.42
N GLY A 22 10.93 16.16 5.08
CA GLY A 22 10.34 16.19 3.74
C GLY A 22 9.50 14.97 3.37
N TRP A 23 9.17 14.10 4.33
CA TRP A 23 8.31 12.95 4.12
C TRP A 23 6.84 13.28 4.36
N THR A 24 5.98 12.70 3.55
CA THR A 24 4.53 12.77 3.68
C THR A 24 4.01 11.38 4.01
N PRO A 25 3.35 11.17 5.17
CA PRO A 25 2.70 9.90 5.49
C PRO A 25 1.56 9.61 4.50
N VAL A 26 1.52 8.39 4.00
CA VAL A 26 0.52 7.90 3.04
C VAL A 26 -0.10 6.62 3.55
N HIS A 27 -1.43 6.56 3.56
CA HIS A 27 -2.19 5.33 3.79
C HIS A 27 -2.23 4.50 2.51
N GLY A 28 -1.24 3.67 2.31
CA GLY A 28 -1.09 2.88 1.09
C GLY A 28 -0.27 1.63 1.35
N ALA A 29 -0.10 0.83 0.32
CA ALA A 29 0.87 -0.26 0.33
C ALA A 29 1.86 -0.06 -0.81
N ALA A 30 3.04 -0.64 -0.69
CA ALA A 30 3.98 -0.64 -1.79
C ALA A 30 4.69 -1.98 -1.91
N VAL A 31 4.88 -2.41 -3.16
CA VAL A 31 5.66 -3.61 -3.50
C VAL A 31 6.65 -3.29 -4.61
N THR A 32 7.79 -3.98 -4.60
CA THR A 32 8.83 -3.76 -5.61
C THR A 32 9.42 -5.08 -6.12
N ARG A 33 9.75 -5.12 -7.42
CA ARG A 33 10.43 -6.24 -8.08
C ARG A 33 11.15 -5.75 -9.34
N GLY A 34 12.43 -6.08 -9.50
CA GLY A 34 13.18 -5.82 -10.74
C GLY A 34 13.20 -4.37 -11.21
N GLY A 35 13.25 -3.39 -10.29
CA GLY A 35 13.22 -1.96 -10.63
C GLY A 35 11.81 -1.37 -10.78
N THR A 36 10.76 -2.20 -10.84
CA THR A 36 9.36 -1.76 -10.81
C THR A 36 8.89 -1.63 -9.37
N CYS A 37 8.21 -0.53 -9.04
CA CYS A 37 7.59 -0.33 -7.73
C CYS A 37 6.15 0.17 -7.90
N LEU A 38 5.23 -0.53 -7.29
CA LEU A 38 3.80 -0.24 -7.30
C LEU A 38 3.40 0.42 -5.98
N LEU A 39 2.85 1.63 -6.05
CA LEU A 39 2.19 2.28 -4.93
C LEU A 39 0.69 1.98 -5.01
N LEU A 40 0.22 1.09 -4.14
CA LEU A 40 -1.15 0.60 -4.11
C LEU A 40 -2.01 1.51 -3.22
N CYS A 41 -3.06 2.05 -3.79
CA CYS A 41 -4.02 2.94 -3.16
C CYS A 41 -5.42 2.35 -3.24
N ALA A 42 -6.16 2.35 -2.15
CA ALA A 42 -7.54 1.87 -2.12
C ALA A 42 -8.35 2.55 -1.02
N MET A 43 -9.64 2.61 -1.20
CA MET A 43 -10.58 2.89 -0.09
C MET A 43 -10.55 1.73 0.91
N SER A 44 -11.00 1.98 2.14
CA SER A 44 -11.09 0.92 3.15
C SER A 44 -11.92 -0.26 2.61
N GLY A 45 -11.39 -1.48 2.76
CA GLY A 45 -12.03 -2.70 2.21
C GLY A 45 -11.84 -2.93 0.72
N GLY A 46 -11.12 -2.05 0.00
CA GLY A 46 -10.92 -2.14 -1.46
C GLY A 46 -9.94 -3.24 -1.94
N GLY A 47 -9.45 -4.11 -1.05
CA GLY A 47 -8.61 -5.26 -1.43
C GLY A 47 -7.10 -5.00 -1.44
N LYS A 48 -6.64 -3.81 -1.06
CA LYS A 48 -5.22 -3.40 -1.05
C LYS A 48 -4.31 -4.42 -0.34
N SER A 49 -4.59 -4.73 0.93
CA SER A 49 -3.77 -5.65 1.75
C SER A 49 -3.74 -7.07 1.15
N THR A 50 -4.86 -7.53 0.61
CA THR A 50 -4.98 -8.85 -0.03
C THR A 50 -4.15 -8.91 -1.31
N LEU A 51 -4.24 -7.87 -2.17
CA LEU A 51 -3.44 -7.80 -3.39
C LEU A 51 -1.94 -7.68 -3.07
N THR A 52 -1.59 -6.89 -2.05
CA THR A 52 -0.20 -6.78 -1.59
C THR A 52 0.34 -8.15 -1.17
N ALA A 53 -0.40 -8.90 -0.35
CA ALA A 53 -0.01 -10.25 0.08
C ALA A 53 0.12 -11.21 -1.11
N ALA A 54 -0.81 -11.17 -2.07
CA ALA A 54 -0.75 -11.98 -3.29
C ALA A 54 0.51 -11.70 -4.12
N LEU A 55 0.87 -10.42 -4.30
CA LEU A 55 2.09 -10.03 -5.01
C LEU A 55 3.35 -10.46 -4.27
N VAL A 56 3.37 -10.37 -2.93
CA VAL A 56 4.52 -10.82 -2.13
C VAL A 56 4.70 -12.33 -2.24
N ARG A 57 3.62 -13.10 -2.19
CA ARG A 57 3.63 -14.54 -2.46
C ARG A 57 4.18 -14.85 -3.86
N ASP A 58 3.84 -14.02 -4.86
CA ASP A 58 4.34 -14.14 -6.25
C ASP A 58 5.79 -13.64 -6.43
N GLY A 59 6.48 -13.29 -5.37
CA GLY A 59 7.91 -12.97 -5.41
C GLY A 59 8.24 -11.49 -5.39
N TRP A 60 7.30 -10.59 -5.19
CA TRP A 60 7.58 -9.17 -4.93
C TRP A 60 8.08 -8.97 -3.50
N GLN A 61 8.83 -7.90 -3.29
CA GLN A 61 9.19 -7.44 -1.95
C GLN A 61 8.21 -6.35 -1.51
N THR A 62 7.72 -6.42 -0.26
CA THR A 62 6.86 -5.38 0.29
C THR A 62 7.65 -4.29 1.02
N LEU A 63 7.18 -3.06 0.91
CA LEU A 63 7.56 -1.96 1.79
C LEU A 63 6.57 -1.82 2.96
N GLY A 64 5.47 -2.54 2.93
CA GLY A 64 4.43 -2.54 3.96
C GLY A 64 3.04 -2.26 3.40
N ASP A 65 2.07 -2.38 4.29
CA ASP A 65 0.64 -2.10 4.06
C ASP A 65 0.16 -1.08 5.10
N ASP A 66 -0.68 -0.15 4.70
CA ASP A 66 -1.30 0.92 5.49
C ASP A 66 -0.40 2.13 5.84
N LYS A 67 0.87 1.97 6.16
CA LYS A 67 1.71 3.06 6.65
C LYS A 67 3.01 3.15 5.85
N LEU A 68 3.03 4.11 4.94
CA LEU A 68 4.20 4.43 4.12
C LEU A 68 4.58 5.90 4.28
N LEU A 69 5.81 6.21 3.93
CA LEU A 69 6.28 7.58 3.77
C LEU A 69 6.58 7.82 2.29
N LEU A 70 6.10 8.93 1.76
CA LEU A 70 6.37 9.40 0.40
C LEU A 70 7.09 10.73 0.44
N ARG A 71 8.13 10.90 -0.36
CA ARG A 71 8.75 12.20 -0.66
C ARG A 71 9.08 12.32 -2.14
N VAL A 72 9.38 13.54 -2.57
CA VAL A 72 10.01 13.80 -3.87
C VAL A 72 11.37 14.43 -3.59
N GLY A 73 12.42 13.70 -3.93
CA GLY A 73 13.80 14.10 -3.69
C GLY A 73 14.24 15.32 -4.53
N PRO A 74 15.48 15.81 -4.31
CA PRO A 74 16.03 16.98 -5.03
C PRO A 74 16.03 16.80 -6.56
N GLY A 75 16.21 15.57 -7.06
CA GLY A 75 16.17 15.24 -8.49
C GLY A 75 14.76 15.14 -9.08
N GLY A 76 13.70 15.51 -8.34
CA GLY A 76 12.31 15.41 -8.79
C GLY A 76 11.73 13.98 -8.80
N LEU A 77 12.50 12.99 -8.39
CA LEU A 77 12.07 11.60 -8.37
C LEU A 77 11.37 11.26 -7.05
N PRO A 78 10.23 10.57 -7.11
CA PRO A 78 9.53 10.11 -5.91
C PRO A 78 10.27 8.95 -5.27
N GLU A 79 10.18 8.88 -3.95
CA GLU A 79 10.68 7.77 -3.14
C GLU A 79 9.61 7.40 -2.12
N VAL A 80 9.39 6.11 -1.92
CA VAL A 80 8.59 5.56 -0.83
C VAL A 80 9.48 4.80 0.14
N ALA A 81 9.16 4.90 1.42
CA ALA A 81 9.86 4.20 2.49
C ALA A 81 8.88 3.44 3.37
N ALA A 82 9.33 2.29 3.84
CA ALA A 82 8.62 1.46 4.80
C ALA A 82 8.61 2.10 6.19
N LEU A 83 7.50 1.94 6.90
CA LEU A 83 7.43 2.12 8.34
C LEU A 83 7.37 0.78 9.05
N LEU A 84 6.53 -0.12 8.57
CA LEU A 84 6.35 -1.47 9.10
C LEU A 84 6.12 -2.45 7.94
N HIS A 85 6.81 -3.58 7.97
CA HIS A 85 6.62 -4.67 7.02
C HIS A 85 5.52 -5.63 7.50
N SER A 86 4.31 -5.12 7.67
CA SER A 86 3.17 -5.90 8.12
C SER A 86 1.97 -5.74 7.20
N PHE A 87 1.10 -6.74 7.21
CA PHE A 87 -0.20 -6.75 6.53
C PHE A 87 -1.31 -6.73 7.55
N ASN A 88 -2.42 -6.07 7.22
CA ASN A 88 -3.64 -6.09 8.01
C ASN A 88 -4.68 -6.98 7.31
N LEU A 89 -4.59 -8.28 7.52
CA LEU A 89 -5.39 -9.29 6.85
C LEU A 89 -6.70 -9.58 7.60
N HIS A 90 -7.78 -9.76 6.84
CA HIS A 90 -9.03 -10.25 7.39
C HIS A 90 -8.92 -11.77 7.61
N PRO A 91 -9.52 -12.38 8.66
CA PRO A 91 -9.43 -13.82 8.89
C PRO A 91 -9.84 -14.69 7.69
N LYS A 92 -10.80 -14.26 6.89
CA LYS A 92 -11.20 -14.95 5.65
C LYS A 92 -10.07 -15.07 4.61
N THR A 93 -9.05 -14.22 4.66
CA THR A 93 -7.94 -14.30 3.70
C THR A 93 -7.09 -15.55 3.87
N ARG A 94 -7.22 -16.28 5.01
CA ARG A 94 -6.60 -17.60 5.20
C ARG A 94 -7.01 -18.60 4.10
N GLU A 95 -8.22 -18.50 3.58
CA GLU A 95 -8.68 -19.35 2.48
C GLU A 95 -7.84 -19.16 1.21
N TRP A 96 -7.29 -17.96 1.02
CA TRP A 96 -6.44 -17.61 -0.13
C TRP A 96 -4.95 -17.73 0.17
N PHE A 97 -4.55 -17.60 1.43
CA PHE A 97 -3.16 -17.62 1.89
C PHE A 97 -3.01 -18.57 3.08
N PRO A 98 -3.07 -19.90 2.85
CA PRO A 98 -2.97 -20.89 3.95
C PRO A 98 -1.63 -20.80 4.69
N GLU A 99 -0.58 -20.28 4.04
CA GLU A 99 0.74 -20.07 4.62
C GLU A 99 0.79 -19.02 5.74
N VAL A 100 -0.21 -18.14 5.87
CA VAL A 100 -0.28 -17.19 7.00
C VAL A 100 -0.68 -17.88 8.32
N GLY A 101 -1.06 -19.17 8.26
CA GLY A 101 -1.42 -19.95 9.43
C GLY A 101 -2.74 -19.54 10.06
N ASP A 102 -2.84 -19.73 11.38
CA ASP A 102 -4.06 -19.39 12.11
C ASP A 102 -4.07 -17.89 12.48
N LEU A 103 -4.79 -17.11 11.68
CA LEU A 103 -4.93 -15.66 11.88
C LEU A 103 -5.62 -15.32 13.21
N GLU A 104 -6.41 -16.21 13.80
CA GLU A 104 -7.06 -15.94 15.08
C GLU A 104 -6.04 -15.85 16.24
N LEU A 105 -4.88 -16.48 16.08
CA LEU A 105 -3.77 -16.40 17.03
C LEU A 105 -2.93 -15.13 16.87
N GLN A 106 -3.05 -14.42 15.74
CA GLN A 106 -2.31 -13.22 15.48
C GLN A 106 -2.91 -12.00 16.22
N PRO A 107 -2.11 -11.00 16.59
CA PRO A 107 -2.60 -9.78 17.20
C PRO A 107 -3.67 -9.10 16.35
N ARG A 108 -4.70 -8.56 16.98
CA ARG A 108 -5.66 -7.71 16.27
C ARG A 108 -4.97 -6.42 15.82
N TYR A 109 -5.30 -5.98 14.62
CA TYR A 109 -4.82 -4.68 14.12
C TYR A 109 -5.30 -3.52 15.00
N SER A 110 -6.56 -3.58 15.45
CA SER A 110 -7.10 -2.65 16.45
C SER A 110 -8.30 -3.29 17.16
N ALA A 111 -8.71 -2.69 18.28
CA ALA A 111 -9.88 -3.15 19.04
C ALA A 111 -11.20 -3.10 18.23
N TRP A 112 -11.25 -2.29 17.18
CA TRP A 112 -12.45 -2.00 16.39
C TRP A 112 -12.56 -2.80 15.08
N THR A 113 -11.60 -3.69 14.81
CA THR A 113 -11.59 -4.49 13.58
C THR A 113 -11.29 -5.95 13.86
N VAL A 114 -11.82 -6.81 13.00
CA VAL A 114 -11.49 -8.24 12.99
C VAL A 114 -10.15 -8.55 12.31
N LYS A 115 -9.56 -7.57 11.63
CA LYS A 115 -8.28 -7.76 10.95
C LYS A 115 -7.16 -8.13 11.92
N ARG A 116 -6.24 -8.92 11.43
CA ARG A 116 -5.06 -9.40 12.15
C ARG A 116 -3.80 -8.84 11.50
N LYS A 117 -2.83 -8.48 12.34
CA LYS A 117 -1.53 -8.04 11.90
C LYS A 117 -0.63 -9.25 11.66
N VAL A 118 -0.06 -9.32 10.48
CA VAL A 118 0.88 -10.37 10.06
C VAL A 118 2.15 -9.69 9.58
N TYR A 119 3.31 -10.07 10.12
CA TYR A 119 4.57 -9.54 9.65
C TYR A 119 5.05 -10.31 8.41
N ALA A 120 5.52 -9.58 7.42
CA ALA A 120 5.89 -10.15 6.12
C ALA A 120 7.01 -11.19 6.24
N ASP A 121 8.02 -10.93 7.06
CA ASP A 121 9.17 -11.83 7.22
C ASP A 121 8.83 -13.11 7.97
N ASP A 122 7.75 -13.14 8.77
CA ASP A 122 7.28 -14.36 9.45
C ASP A 122 6.65 -15.35 8.46
N VAL A 123 6.06 -14.85 7.37
CA VAL A 123 5.34 -15.67 6.38
C VAL A 123 6.16 -15.87 5.11
N TRP A 124 6.80 -14.79 4.63
CA TRP A 124 7.59 -14.77 3.40
C TRP A 124 8.99 -14.17 3.67
N PRO A 125 9.91 -14.93 4.28
CA PRO A 125 11.24 -14.45 4.65
C PRO A 125 12.01 -13.85 3.46
N GLY A 126 12.66 -12.72 3.68
CA GLY A 126 13.42 -12.01 2.66
C GLY A 126 12.57 -11.28 1.60
N ARG A 127 11.27 -11.17 1.81
CA ARG A 127 10.35 -10.46 0.91
C ARG A 127 10.03 -9.04 1.39
N THR A 128 11.00 -8.38 2.02
CA THR A 128 10.86 -6.99 2.48
C THR A 128 11.87 -6.08 1.80
N ALA A 129 11.49 -4.81 1.64
CA ALA A 129 12.34 -3.73 1.16
C ALA A 129 12.11 -2.46 1.97
N GLN A 130 13.18 -1.72 2.28
CA GLN A 130 13.10 -0.50 3.10
C GLN A 130 12.65 0.72 2.31
N ARG A 131 13.10 0.82 1.06
CA ARG A 131 12.84 1.97 0.17
C ARG A 131 12.76 1.52 -1.28
N ALA A 132 11.95 2.23 -2.05
CA ALA A 132 11.89 2.04 -3.49
C ALA A 132 11.48 3.36 -4.18
N ARG A 133 11.70 3.44 -5.49
CA ARG A 133 11.18 4.52 -6.34
C ARG A 133 9.88 4.03 -6.99
N PRO A 134 8.73 4.62 -6.66
CA PRO A 134 7.49 4.24 -7.33
C PRO A 134 7.62 4.47 -8.84
N THR A 135 7.17 3.52 -9.61
CA THR A 135 7.02 3.61 -11.07
C THR A 135 5.55 3.71 -11.46
N HIS A 136 4.67 3.18 -10.59
CA HIS A 136 3.24 3.12 -10.84
C HIS A 136 2.44 3.55 -9.61
N ILE A 137 1.29 4.21 -9.87
CA ILE A 137 0.21 4.37 -8.90
C ILE A 137 -0.91 3.42 -9.32
N ILE A 138 -1.29 2.51 -8.45
CA ILE A 138 -2.34 1.52 -8.68
C ILE A 138 -3.55 1.88 -7.80
N ARG A 139 -4.66 2.26 -8.41
CA ARG A 139 -5.95 2.36 -7.72
C ARG A 139 -6.58 0.98 -7.66
N VAL A 140 -6.61 0.37 -6.47
CA VAL A 140 -7.19 -0.95 -6.27
C VAL A 140 -8.65 -0.80 -5.88
N ARG A 141 -9.54 -1.51 -6.57
CA ARG A 141 -10.95 -1.63 -6.26
C ARG A 141 -11.34 -3.10 -6.24
N ARG A 142 -12.13 -3.48 -5.26
CA ARG A 142 -12.69 -4.83 -5.19
C ARG A 142 -14.04 -4.83 -5.90
N ASP A 143 -14.24 -5.82 -6.74
CA ASP A 143 -15.55 -6.14 -7.30
C ASP A 143 -16.13 -7.32 -6.50
N LEU A 144 -17.42 -7.21 -6.12
CA LEU A 144 -18.14 -8.30 -5.47
C LEU A 144 -18.68 -9.30 -6.49
N GLU A 145 -18.79 -8.88 -7.75
CA GLU A 145 -19.02 -9.79 -8.87
C GLU A 145 -17.73 -10.56 -9.14
N ARG A 146 -17.85 -11.84 -9.45
CA ARG A 146 -16.72 -12.74 -9.72
C ARG A 146 -16.10 -12.45 -11.09
N VAL A 147 -15.52 -11.27 -11.24
CA VAL A 147 -14.73 -10.93 -12.43
C VAL A 147 -13.25 -11.18 -12.14
N PRO A 148 -12.49 -11.78 -13.05
CA PRO A 148 -11.09 -12.10 -12.78
C PRO A 148 -10.28 -10.84 -12.47
N ILE A 149 -10.12 -9.95 -13.41
CA ILE A 149 -9.43 -8.68 -13.27
C ILE A 149 -9.80 -7.74 -14.41
N ARG A 150 -9.95 -6.45 -14.12
CA ARG A 150 -10.04 -5.39 -15.15
C ARG A 150 -8.97 -4.35 -14.86
N ILE A 151 -8.21 -3.97 -15.87
CA ILE A 151 -7.12 -3.01 -15.78
C ILE A 151 -7.38 -1.91 -16.81
N ALA A 152 -7.34 -0.67 -16.38
CA ALA A 152 -7.48 0.50 -17.22
C ALA A 152 -6.44 1.57 -16.84
N PRO A 153 -5.98 2.41 -17.76
CA PRO A 153 -5.09 3.51 -17.43
C PRO A 153 -5.81 4.58 -16.59
N LEU A 154 -5.07 5.24 -15.71
CA LEU A 154 -5.49 6.45 -15.00
C LEU A 154 -4.87 7.67 -15.64
N SER A 155 -5.65 8.72 -15.79
CA SER A 155 -5.15 10.06 -16.12
C SER A 155 -4.31 10.65 -14.96
N ALA A 156 -3.53 11.68 -15.24
CA ALA A 156 -2.75 12.38 -14.23
C ALA A 156 -3.64 12.97 -13.11
N GLU A 157 -4.82 13.45 -13.48
CA GLU A 157 -5.82 13.96 -12.52
C GLU A 157 -6.34 12.85 -11.60
N GLU A 158 -6.68 11.70 -12.16
CA GLU A 158 -7.14 10.55 -11.38
C GLU A 158 -6.05 10.00 -10.47
N MET A 159 -4.80 9.92 -10.94
CA MET A 159 -3.65 9.56 -10.11
C MET A 159 -3.49 10.53 -8.93
N PHE A 160 -3.60 11.83 -9.18
CA PHE A 160 -3.52 12.84 -8.13
C PHE A 160 -4.65 12.69 -7.12
N ARG A 161 -5.91 12.56 -7.57
CA ARG A 161 -7.06 12.32 -6.68
C ARG A 161 -6.90 11.04 -5.87
N THR A 162 -6.42 9.98 -6.50
CA THR A 162 -6.15 8.69 -5.86
C THR A 162 -5.11 8.84 -4.76
N LEU A 163 -3.98 9.48 -5.04
CA LEU A 163 -2.89 9.65 -4.09
C LEU A 163 -3.26 10.59 -2.94
N ILE A 164 -3.90 11.72 -3.25
CA ILE A 164 -4.28 12.69 -2.22
C ILE A 164 -5.34 12.13 -1.25
N GLY A 165 -6.21 11.25 -1.75
CA GLY A 165 -7.18 10.53 -0.93
C GLY A 165 -6.55 9.55 0.08
N GLN A 166 -5.25 9.24 -0.08
CA GLN A 166 -4.50 8.40 0.85
C GLN A 166 -3.66 9.23 1.85
N ILE A 167 -3.70 10.54 1.76
CA ILE A 167 -2.95 11.44 2.64
C ILE A 167 -3.91 12.07 3.64
N ALA A 168 -3.66 11.86 4.92
CA ALA A 168 -4.37 12.58 5.97
C ALA A 168 -3.98 14.07 5.91
N ILE A 169 -4.83 14.89 5.31
CA ILE A 169 -4.59 16.33 5.14
C ILE A 169 -4.67 17.00 6.50
N PRO A 170 -3.56 17.61 6.99
CA PRO A 170 -3.58 18.31 8.27
C PRO A 170 -4.42 19.59 8.23
N LYS A 171 -4.85 20.03 9.40
CA LYS A 171 -5.55 21.34 9.55
C LYS A 171 -4.60 22.52 9.29
N ASP A 172 -3.32 22.38 9.57
CA ASP A 172 -2.30 23.38 9.27
C ASP A 172 -2.17 23.58 7.76
N SER A 173 -2.40 24.77 7.29
CA SER A 173 -2.44 25.10 5.86
C SER A 173 -1.08 24.93 5.16
N GLN A 174 0.03 25.21 5.85
CA GLN A 174 1.37 25.05 5.29
C GLN A 174 1.74 23.59 5.12
N VAL A 175 1.41 22.77 6.12
CA VAL A 175 1.63 21.32 6.07
C VAL A 175 0.69 20.67 5.05
N ALA A 176 -0.55 21.12 4.94
CA ALA A 176 -1.48 20.69 3.91
C ALA A 176 -0.95 21.01 2.51
N ALA A 177 -0.50 22.25 2.29
CA ALA A 177 0.09 22.68 1.03
C ALA A 177 1.36 21.87 0.67
N ALA A 178 2.21 21.54 1.66
CA ALA A 178 3.37 20.69 1.44
C ALA A 178 2.99 19.28 0.98
N ALA A 179 1.99 18.66 1.61
CA ALA A 179 1.46 17.36 1.22
C ALA A 179 0.88 17.37 -0.21
N MET A 180 0.12 18.40 -0.55
CA MET A 180 -0.43 18.61 -1.90
C MET A 180 0.69 18.77 -2.95
N ARG A 181 1.74 19.52 -2.63
CA ARG A 181 2.92 19.67 -3.51
C ARG A 181 3.63 18.33 -3.71
N THR A 182 3.81 17.54 -2.65
CA THR A 182 4.44 16.21 -2.73
C THR A 182 3.63 15.30 -3.67
N ALA A 183 2.33 15.21 -3.50
CA ALA A 183 1.46 14.40 -4.36
C ALA A 183 1.50 14.87 -5.82
N SER A 184 1.39 16.19 -6.06
CA SER A 184 1.43 16.76 -7.40
C SER A 184 2.78 16.52 -8.10
N ARG A 185 3.89 16.70 -7.37
CA ARG A 185 5.24 16.45 -7.92
C ARG A 185 5.46 14.96 -8.20
N ALA A 186 4.99 14.07 -7.33
CA ALA A 186 5.08 12.64 -7.55
C ALA A 186 4.33 12.23 -8.83
N VAL A 187 3.10 12.69 -9.03
CA VAL A 187 2.35 12.39 -10.26
C VAL A 187 3.04 12.92 -11.51
N ARG A 188 3.61 14.14 -11.44
CA ARG A 188 4.31 14.78 -12.57
C ARG A 188 5.70 14.20 -12.85
N SER A 189 6.22 13.32 -12.01
CA SER A 189 7.54 12.69 -12.23
C SER A 189 7.55 11.59 -13.29
N GLY A 190 6.43 11.35 -13.99
CA GLY A 190 6.32 10.33 -15.03
C GLY A 190 5.83 8.98 -14.54
N LEU A 191 5.16 8.93 -13.36
CA LEU A 191 4.49 7.71 -12.90
C LEU A 191 3.39 7.29 -13.87
N ARG A 192 3.25 5.98 -14.08
CA ARG A 192 2.11 5.40 -14.78
C ARG A 192 0.98 5.14 -13.80
N GLY A 193 -0.25 5.32 -14.22
CA GLY A 193 -1.43 5.07 -13.39
C GLY A 193 -2.25 3.93 -13.94
N LEU A 194 -2.66 3.00 -13.06
CA LEU A 194 -3.58 1.92 -13.42
C LEU A 194 -4.73 1.84 -12.42
N ASP A 195 -5.94 1.72 -12.93
CA ASP A 195 -7.13 1.34 -12.18
C ASP A 195 -7.33 -0.16 -12.28
N VAL A 196 -7.22 -0.84 -11.15
CA VAL A 196 -7.28 -2.29 -11.06
C VAL A 196 -8.52 -2.68 -10.27
N VAL A 197 -9.47 -3.29 -10.96
CA VAL A 197 -10.65 -3.89 -10.35
C VAL A 197 -10.43 -5.39 -10.27
N ILE A 198 -10.52 -5.96 -9.07
CA ILE A 198 -10.18 -7.34 -8.81
C ILE A 198 -11.30 -8.05 -8.05
N GLY A 199 -11.74 -9.21 -8.54
CA GLY A 199 -12.71 -10.07 -7.89
C GLY A 199 -12.09 -10.91 -6.77
N GLU A 200 -12.91 -11.49 -5.91
CA GLU A 200 -12.42 -12.27 -4.77
C GLU A 200 -11.59 -13.49 -5.20
N ASP A 201 -12.03 -14.19 -6.23
CA ASP A 201 -11.40 -15.43 -6.70
C ASP A 201 -10.04 -15.17 -7.39
N ALA A 202 -9.80 -13.93 -7.78
CA ALA A 202 -8.60 -13.54 -8.51
C ALA A 202 -7.30 -13.62 -7.71
N TYR A 203 -7.37 -13.57 -6.37
CA TYR A 203 -6.19 -13.67 -5.52
C TYR A 203 -5.56 -15.06 -5.46
N GLN A 204 -6.30 -16.09 -5.87
CA GLN A 204 -5.84 -17.48 -5.95
C GLN A 204 -5.37 -17.86 -7.35
N ASP A 205 -5.79 -17.11 -8.37
CA ASP A 205 -5.49 -17.41 -9.76
C ASP A 205 -4.16 -16.75 -10.20
N PRO A 206 -3.11 -17.54 -10.47
CA PRO A 206 -1.84 -17.01 -10.98
C PRO A 206 -1.97 -16.22 -12.27
N ALA A 207 -2.95 -16.54 -13.12
CA ALA A 207 -3.18 -15.84 -14.38
C ALA A 207 -3.62 -14.39 -14.13
N THR A 208 -4.34 -14.12 -13.05
CA THR A 208 -4.74 -12.77 -12.65
C THR A 208 -3.54 -11.89 -12.28
N LEU A 209 -2.61 -12.42 -11.48
CA LEU A 209 -1.38 -11.70 -11.14
C LEU A 209 -0.45 -11.54 -12.35
N ALA A 210 -0.41 -12.55 -13.23
CA ALA A 210 0.32 -12.46 -14.49
C ALA A 210 -0.25 -11.36 -15.39
N ALA A 211 -1.58 -11.24 -15.51
CA ALA A 211 -2.23 -10.17 -16.27
C ALA A 211 -1.88 -8.77 -15.71
N LEU A 212 -1.89 -8.59 -14.37
CA LEU A 212 -1.45 -7.35 -13.77
C LEU A 212 0.02 -7.07 -14.10
N THR A 213 0.88 -8.06 -13.95
CA THR A 213 2.32 -7.90 -14.21
C THR A 213 2.60 -7.57 -15.69
N ALA A 214 1.84 -8.15 -16.62
CA ALA A 214 1.95 -7.87 -18.04
C ALA A 214 1.48 -6.45 -18.43
N ALA A 215 0.65 -5.81 -17.62
CA ALA A 215 0.18 -4.45 -17.83
C ALA A 215 1.16 -3.36 -17.33
N LEU A 216 2.20 -3.74 -16.59
CA LEU A 216 3.22 -2.84 -16.04
C LEU A 216 4.31 -2.53 -17.07
#